data_b1b5a103b4f567831ec959e5ab938944
#
_entry.id   b1b5a103b4f567831ec959e5ab938944
#
_cell.length_a   1.000
_cell.length_b   1.000
_cell.length_c   1.000
_cell.angle_alpha   90.00
_cell.angle_beta   90.00
_cell.angle_gamma   90.00
#
_symmetry.space_group_name_H-M   'P 1'
#
loop_
_entity.id
_entity.type
_entity.pdbx_description
1 polymer ?
#
loop_
_entity_poly.entity_id
_entity_poly.type
_entity_poly.pdbx_seq_one_letter_code
_entity_poly.pdbx_strand_id
1 'polypeptide(L)'
;MPTAFGTQGYVAPATDDCEVVRRLKAAGAVIVGKTNTCELGQWPFTSGPGFGHTRNPWSRRHTPGGSSGGSAAAVAAGLVTAAIGSDGAGSIRIPAAWTHLVGIKPQRGRISTWPLPEAFNGVTVNGVLARTVEDAALVLDAASGNVEGDRHQPPPVTVSDFVGIAPGPLKIALSTHFPYTGFRAKLHPEILAATQRVGDQLELLGHTVVKGNPDYGLRLSWNFLARSTAGLWEWAERLGDEVTLDRRTVSNLRMGHVLSQAILRSARRHEAADQRRG
;
A
#
# COMPACT_ATOMS: atom_id res chain seq x y z
N MET A 1 8.33 19.16 7.15
CA MET A 1 9.06 18.01 7.72
C MET A 1 9.73 17.24 6.59
N PRO A 2 10.99 16.77 6.74
CA PRO A 2 11.66 15.99 5.71
C PRO A 2 10.95 14.66 5.47
N THR A 3 11.09 14.11 4.26
CA THR A 3 10.51 12.82 3.86
C THR A 3 11.66 11.92 3.39
N ALA A 4 12.27 11.20 4.32
CA ALA A 4 13.46 10.39 4.07
C ALA A 4 13.18 9.00 3.47
N PHE A 5 11.93 8.59 3.31
CA PHE A 5 11.52 7.28 2.77
C PHE A 5 12.25 6.09 3.42
N GLY A 6 12.48 6.16 4.72
CA GLY A 6 13.16 5.09 5.49
C GLY A 6 14.67 5.00 5.27
N THR A 7 15.28 5.91 4.53
CA THR A 7 16.74 6.01 4.33
C THR A 7 17.42 6.69 5.51
N GLN A 8 18.73 6.63 5.56
CA GLN A 8 19.57 7.38 6.49
C GLN A 8 20.30 8.50 5.75
N GLY A 9 20.28 9.70 6.32
CA GLY A 9 20.96 10.88 5.75
C GLY A 9 20.07 12.11 5.79
N TYR A 10 20.54 13.18 5.20
CA TYR A 10 19.79 14.43 5.13
C TYR A 10 18.87 14.43 3.91
N VAL A 11 17.63 14.75 4.15
CA VAL A 11 16.64 15.05 3.10
C VAL A 11 16.03 16.41 3.41
N ALA A 12 16.14 17.34 2.50
CA ALA A 12 15.56 18.67 2.67
C ALA A 12 14.03 18.58 2.85
N PRO A 13 13.43 19.35 3.76
CA PRO A 13 11.98 19.44 3.84
C PRO A 13 11.39 19.94 2.52
N ALA A 14 10.28 19.31 2.08
CA ALA A 14 9.51 19.85 0.98
C ALA A 14 8.93 21.23 1.35
N THR A 15 8.83 22.13 0.38
CA THR A 15 8.27 23.48 0.53
C THR A 15 6.75 23.41 0.64
N ASP A 16 6.15 22.47 -0.06
CA ASP A 16 4.70 22.34 -0.20
C ASP A 16 4.19 21.00 0.35
N ASP A 17 2.93 20.99 0.78
CA ASP A 17 2.23 19.79 1.12
C ASP A 17 1.81 19.03 -0.15
N CYS A 18 1.96 17.71 -0.16
CA CYS A 18 1.35 16.89 -1.20
C CYS A 18 -0.19 16.93 -1.09
N GLU A 19 -0.88 16.61 -2.19
CA GLU A 19 -2.33 16.80 -2.29
C GLU A 19 -3.12 16.09 -1.18
N VAL A 20 -2.73 14.88 -0.80
CA VAL A 20 -3.40 14.15 0.29
C VAL A 20 -3.31 14.91 1.63
N VAL A 21 -2.18 15.54 1.92
CA VAL A 21 -2.00 16.34 3.15
C VAL A 21 -2.82 17.63 3.07
N ARG A 22 -2.81 18.28 1.92
CA ARG A 22 -3.60 19.51 1.68
C ARG A 22 -5.09 19.26 1.88
N ARG A 23 -5.62 18.16 1.34
CA ARG A 23 -7.04 17.79 1.49
C ARG A 23 -7.40 17.46 2.93
N LEU A 24 -6.59 16.68 3.62
CA LEU A 24 -6.82 16.36 5.02
C LEU A 24 -6.83 17.61 5.90
N LYS A 25 -5.89 18.53 5.70
CA LYS A 25 -5.89 19.84 6.40
C LYS A 25 -7.14 20.65 6.09
N ALA A 26 -7.56 20.70 4.83
CA ALA A 26 -8.79 21.40 4.42
C ALA A 26 -10.06 20.80 5.04
N ALA A 27 -10.06 19.49 5.33
CA ALA A 27 -11.11 18.80 6.06
C ALA A 27 -11.02 18.95 7.59
N GLY A 28 -10.07 19.75 8.10
CA GLY A 28 -9.88 20.01 9.53
C GLY A 28 -8.99 18.99 10.27
N ALA A 29 -8.31 18.09 9.56
CA ALA A 29 -7.40 17.15 10.20
C ALA A 29 -6.13 17.82 10.73
N VAL A 30 -5.73 17.46 11.94
CA VAL A 30 -4.46 17.88 12.55
C VAL A 30 -3.37 16.87 12.19
N ILE A 31 -2.39 17.29 11.39
CA ILE A 31 -1.27 16.45 11.01
C ILE A 31 -0.21 16.47 12.13
N VAL A 32 -0.11 15.38 12.88
CA VAL A 32 0.77 15.28 14.05
C VAL A 32 2.20 14.86 13.69
N GLY A 33 2.41 14.24 12.53
CA GLY A 33 3.76 13.83 12.13
C GLY A 33 3.80 12.90 10.93
N LYS A 34 5.01 12.40 10.63
CA LYS A 34 5.29 11.33 9.69
C LYS A 34 5.75 10.10 10.45
N THR A 35 5.43 8.94 9.93
CA THR A 35 5.74 7.65 10.55
C THR A 35 6.87 6.94 9.81
N ASN A 36 7.49 5.97 10.46
CA ASN A 36 8.48 5.12 9.84
C ASN A 36 7.87 4.28 8.69
N THR A 37 8.60 4.22 7.59
CA THR A 37 8.33 3.29 6.49
C THR A 37 9.61 2.49 6.23
N CYS A 38 9.51 1.31 5.64
CA CYS A 38 10.73 0.65 5.19
C CYS A 38 11.38 1.46 4.06
N GLU A 39 12.66 1.24 3.87
CA GLU A 39 13.44 1.96 2.88
C GLU A 39 12.83 1.85 1.48
N LEU A 40 12.52 3.00 0.87
CA LEU A 40 11.86 3.15 -0.43
C LEU A 40 10.57 2.32 -0.58
N GLY A 41 9.91 1.95 0.49
CA GLY A 41 8.64 1.23 0.46
C GLY A 41 8.68 -0.21 -0.05
N GLN A 42 9.85 -0.84 -0.17
CA GLN A 42 10.03 -2.10 -0.90
C GLN A 42 9.84 -3.40 -0.08
N TRP A 43 9.76 -3.31 1.26
CA TRP A 43 9.74 -4.49 2.11
C TRP A 43 8.40 -4.69 2.85
N PRO A 44 7.97 -5.95 3.09
CA PRO A 44 6.75 -6.25 3.85
C PRO A 44 6.93 -6.13 5.38
N PHE A 45 8.00 -5.47 5.82
CA PHE A 45 8.31 -5.18 7.22
C PHE A 45 8.90 -3.78 7.32
N THR A 46 8.84 -3.15 8.50
CA THR A 46 9.29 -1.77 8.68
C THR A 46 10.55 -1.72 9.51
N SER A 47 11.66 -1.62 8.81
CA SER A 47 12.99 -1.34 9.35
C SER A 47 13.78 -0.49 8.37
N GLY A 48 14.72 0.29 8.90
CA GLY A 48 15.59 1.14 8.08
C GLY A 48 16.85 1.55 8.83
N PRO A 49 17.92 1.93 8.11
CA PRO A 49 19.20 2.27 8.72
C PRO A 49 19.11 3.49 9.65
N GLY A 50 18.19 4.44 9.36
CA GLY A 50 18.02 5.66 10.14
C GLY A 50 17.22 5.52 11.44
N PHE A 51 16.48 4.41 11.66
CA PHE A 51 15.59 4.27 12.83
C PHE A 51 15.53 2.85 13.42
N GLY A 52 16.22 1.87 12.83
CA GLY A 52 16.23 0.48 13.28
C GLY A 52 14.94 -0.26 12.93
N HIS A 53 14.18 -0.72 13.92
CA HIS A 53 12.98 -1.55 13.72
C HIS A 53 11.75 -0.93 14.38
N THR A 54 10.70 -0.73 13.61
CA THR A 54 9.37 -0.46 14.16
C THR A 54 8.78 -1.75 14.73
N ARG A 55 8.21 -1.70 15.92
CA ARG A 55 7.66 -2.85 16.63
C ARG A 55 6.14 -2.87 16.60
N ASN A 56 5.59 -4.07 16.53
CA ASN A 56 4.16 -4.28 16.59
C ASN A 56 3.65 -3.98 18.02
N PRO A 57 2.66 -3.10 18.21
CA PRO A 57 2.13 -2.78 19.54
C PRO A 57 1.55 -4.00 20.27
N TRP A 58 1.02 -4.98 19.55
CA TRP A 58 0.49 -6.22 20.13
C TRP A 58 1.59 -7.19 20.60
N SER A 59 2.77 -7.15 19.98
CA SER A 59 3.92 -7.97 20.36
C SER A 59 5.23 -7.34 19.94
N ARG A 60 5.97 -6.81 20.88
CA ARG A 60 7.25 -6.12 20.63
C ARG A 60 8.35 -7.00 20.02
N ARG A 61 8.14 -8.33 19.95
CA ARG A 61 9.05 -9.26 19.26
C ARG A 61 8.78 -9.36 17.76
N HIS A 62 7.66 -8.82 17.28
CA HIS A 62 7.25 -8.89 15.89
C HIS A 62 7.30 -7.51 15.22
N THR A 63 7.39 -7.53 13.89
CA THR A 63 7.20 -6.35 13.06
C THR A 63 5.69 -6.04 12.93
N PRO A 64 5.28 -4.78 12.78
CA PRO A 64 3.89 -4.44 12.45
C PRO A 64 3.52 -4.73 11.00
N GLY A 65 4.43 -5.34 10.22
CA GLY A 65 4.32 -5.41 8.77
C GLY A 65 4.95 -4.19 8.09
N GLY A 66 4.74 -4.07 6.79
CA GLY A 66 5.28 -2.98 5.97
C GLY A 66 4.67 -2.92 4.55
N SER A 67 4.98 -1.84 3.83
CA SER A 67 5.92 -0.77 4.17
C SER A 67 5.34 0.31 5.10
N SER A 68 4.02 0.48 5.22
CA SER A 68 3.38 1.48 6.08
C SER A 68 3.26 1.03 7.54
N GLY A 69 4.26 0.30 8.06
CA GLY A 69 4.19 -0.29 9.40
C GLY A 69 4.27 0.74 10.54
N GLY A 70 4.92 1.88 10.33
CA GLY A 70 4.90 2.97 11.30
C GLY A 70 3.51 3.59 11.45
N SER A 71 2.80 3.80 10.33
CA SER A 71 1.40 4.26 10.32
C SER A 71 0.49 3.26 11.04
N ALA A 72 0.63 1.98 10.72
CA ALA A 72 -0.14 0.93 11.39
C ALA A 72 0.16 0.84 12.89
N ALA A 73 1.43 0.92 13.28
CA ALA A 73 1.83 0.90 14.69
C ALA A 73 1.28 2.11 15.47
N ALA A 74 1.30 3.30 14.87
CA ALA A 74 0.78 4.51 15.50
C ALA A 74 -0.74 4.41 15.75
N VAL A 75 -1.50 3.93 14.76
CA VAL A 75 -2.96 3.75 14.88
C VAL A 75 -3.29 2.64 15.87
N ALA A 76 -2.62 1.49 15.79
CA ALA A 76 -2.85 0.35 16.67
C ALA A 76 -2.48 0.65 18.14
N ALA A 77 -1.48 1.50 18.38
CA ALA A 77 -1.09 1.97 19.69
C ALA A 77 -2.00 3.08 20.23
N GLY A 78 -2.98 3.57 19.45
CA GLY A 78 -3.86 4.66 19.87
C GLY A 78 -3.22 6.05 19.86
N LEU A 79 -2.06 6.23 19.25
CA LEU A 79 -1.39 7.53 19.15
C LEU A 79 -2.14 8.49 18.23
N VAL A 80 -2.81 7.97 17.22
CA VAL A 80 -3.67 8.70 16.29
C VAL A 80 -4.91 7.85 15.97
N THR A 81 -5.97 8.49 15.48
CA THR A 81 -7.22 7.80 15.11
C THR A 81 -7.07 7.08 13.75
N ALA A 82 -6.40 7.70 12.82
CA ALA A 82 -6.14 7.17 11.49
C ALA A 82 -4.77 7.64 10.97
N ALA A 83 -4.28 6.98 9.94
CA ALA A 83 -3.06 7.36 9.24
C ALA A 83 -3.14 7.06 7.73
N ILE A 84 -2.39 7.83 6.95
CA ILE A 84 -2.18 7.53 5.54
C ILE A 84 -1.04 6.52 5.40
N GLY A 85 -1.21 5.61 4.48
CA GLY A 85 -0.20 4.68 4.00
C GLY A 85 -0.15 4.64 2.49
N SER A 86 0.77 3.88 1.94
CA SER A 86 0.86 3.59 0.51
C SER A 86 0.92 2.09 0.27
N ASP A 87 0.38 1.62 -0.87
CA ASP A 87 0.28 0.18 -1.17
C ASP A 87 0.55 -0.09 -2.65
N GLY A 88 1.65 -0.76 -2.94
CA GLY A 88 1.97 -1.26 -4.27
C GLY A 88 1.82 -2.78 -4.37
N ALA A 89 2.10 -3.50 -3.26
CA ALA A 89 2.03 -4.96 -3.20
C ALA A 89 1.51 -5.48 -1.85
N GLY A 90 0.76 -4.65 -1.12
CA GLY A 90 0.21 -5.01 0.19
C GLY A 90 0.62 -4.05 1.32
N SER A 91 1.30 -2.96 1.03
CA SER A 91 1.93 -2.11 2.05
C SER A 91 0.97 -1.30 2.94
N ILE A 92 -0.34 -1.32 2.70
CA ILE A 92 -1.42 -0.95 3.62
C ILE A 92 -2.02 -2.20 4.24
N ARG A 93 -2.36 -3.19 3.41
CA ARG A 93 -3.12 -4.38 3.78
C ARG A 93 -2.32 -5.33 4.68
N ILE A 94 -1.02 -5.51 4.43
CA ILE A 94 -0.13 -6.31 5.27
C ILE A 94 -0.09 -5.74 6.70
N PRO A 95 0.31 -4.47 6.91
CA PRO A 95 0.36 -3.93 8.26
C PRO A 95 -1.03 -3.83 8.91
N ALA A 96 -2.10 -3.57 8.18
CA ALA A 96 -3.45 -3.62 8.72
C ALA A 96 -3.78 -5.01 9.30
N ALA A 97 -3.53 -6.07 8.52
CA ALA A 97 -3.77 -7.44 8.95
C ALA A 97 -2.91 -7.84 10.17
N TRP A 98 -1.66 -7.38 10.24
CA TRP A 98 -0.73 -7.76 11.32
C TRP A 98 -0.91 -6.95 12.59
N THR A 99 -1.62 -5.81 12.53
CA THR A 99 -1.85 -4.94 13.70
C THR A 99 -3.33 -4.80 14.08
N HIS A 100 -4.20 -5.64 13.48
CA HIS A 100 -5.63 -5.65 13.77
C HIS A 100 -6.32 -4.32 13.45
N LEU A 101 -6.12 -3.83 12.24
CA LEU A 101 -6.69 -2.58 11.73
C LEU A 101 -7.51 -2.80 10.47
N VAL A 102 -8.36 -1.84 10.16
CA VAL A 102 -8.97 -1.67 8.85
C VAL A 102 -7.98 -0.94 7.94
N GLY A 103 -7.60 -1.57 6.83
CA GLY A 103 -6.71 -0.99 5.83
C GLY A 103 -7.38 -0.93 4.47
N ILE A 104 -7.61 0.26 3.94
CA ILE A 104 -8.23 0.45 2.63
C ILE A 104 -7.17 0.82 1.60
N LYS A 105 -6.92 -0.10 0.66
CA LYS A 105 -6.19 0.20 -0.57
C LYS A 105 -7.21 0.54 -1.67
N PRO A 106 -7.43 1.81 -1.99
CA PRO A 106 -8.41 2.19 -3.00
C PRO A 106 -7.91 1.89 -4.42
N GLN A 107 -8.76 2.11 -5.41
CA GLN A 107 -8.35 2.08 -6.81
C GLN A 107 -7.34 3.19 -7.13
N ARG A 108 -6.59 3.04 -8.21
CA ARG A 108 -5.66 4.06 -8.69
C ARG A 108 -6.36 5.40 -8.94
N GLY A 109 -5.72 6.49 -8.51
CA GLY A 109 -6.23 7.84 -8.68
C GLY A 109 -7.38 8.20 -7.73
N ARG A 110 -7.84 7.32 -6.83
CA ARG A 110 -8.83 7.69 -5.81
C ARG A 110 -8.29 8.78 -4.88
N ILE A 111 -7.04 8.64 -4.47
CA ILE A 111 -6.26 9.68 -3.76
C ILE A 111 -5.15 10.10 -4.72
N SER A 112 -5.06 11.40 -4.99
CA SER A 112 -4.00 11.97 -5.82
C SER A 112 -2.62 11.65 -5.25
N THR A 113 -1.67 11.41 -6.15
CA THR A 113 -0.25 11.26 -5.81
C THR A 113 0.56 12.53 -6.07
N TRP A 114 -0.12 13.66 -6.36
CA TRP A 114 0.54 14.94 -6.60
C TRP A 114 1.55 15.27 -5.48
N PRO A 115 2.74 15.75 -5.83
CA PRO A 115 3.21 16.32 -7.11
C PRO A 115 3.62 15.30 -8.19
N LEU A 116 3.40 14.01 -7.98
CA LEU A 116 3.66 12.99 -8.97
C LEU A 116 2.37 12.65 -9.72
N PRO A 117 2.39 12.56 -11.07
CA PRO A 117 1.22 12.14 -11.84
C PRO A 117 0.78 10.70 -11.52
N GLU A 118 1.71 9.89 -11.03
CA GLU A 118 1.51 8.54 -10.50
C GLU A 118 2.70 8.11 -9.64
N ALA A 119 2.54 7.14 -8.74
CA ALA A 119 3.61 6.64 -7.89
C ALA A 119 4.11 5.25 -8.34
N PHE A 120 5.44 5.05 -8.35
CA PHE A 120 6.11 3.80 -8.75
C PHE A 120 5.57 3.25 -10.07
N ASN A 121 5.57 4.09 -11.11
CA ASN A 121 5.04 3.72 -12.42
C ASN A 121 3.59 3.19 -12.38
N GLY A 122 2.74 3.76 -11.52
CA GLY A 122 1.33 3.40 -11.34
C GLY A 122 1.10 2.09 -10.58
N VAL A 123 2.12 1.52 -9.93
CA VAL A 123 1.96 0.35 -9.06
C VAL A 123 1.40 0.75 -7.70
N THR A 124 1.84 1.89 -7.16
CA THR A 124 1.53 2.30 -5.79
C THR A 124 0.37 3.29 -5.74
N VAL A 125 -0.49 3.13 -4.74
CA VAL A 125 -1.59 4.04 -4.41
C VAL A 125 -1.49 4.46 -2.95
N ASN A 126 -1.99 5.64 -2.62
CA ASN A 126 -2.23 6.06 -1.24
C ASN A 126 -3.55 5.48 -0.73
N GLY A 127 -3.64 5.26 0.58
CA GLY A 127 -4.87 4.81 1.24
C GLY A 127 -4.78 4.96 2.74
N VAL A 128 -5.72 4.36 3.45
CA VAL A 128 -6.00 4.65 4.85
C VAL A 128 -5.82 3.43 5.74
N LEU A 129 -5.34 3.68 6.95
CA LEU A 129 -5.30 2.75 8.09
C LEU A 129 -6.07 3.38 9.24
N ALA A 130 -7.05 2.67 9.81
CA ALA A 130 -7.85 3.11 10.94
C ALA A 130 -8.29 1.93 11.81
N ARG A 131 -8.84 2.20 13.00
CA ARG A 131 -9.34 1.14 13.88
C ARG A 131 -10.73 0.66 13.51
N THR A 132 -11.56 1.52 12.93
CA THR A 132 -12.94 1.22 12.55
C THR A 132 -13.15 1.42 11.04
N VAL A 133 -14.21 0.84 10.51
CA VAL A 133 -14.61 1.04 9.10
C VAL A 133 -15.07 2.48 8.88
N GLU A 134 -15.77 3.05 9.86
CA GLU A 134 -16.28 4.42 9.86
C GLU A 134 -15.14 5.44 9.75
N ASP A 135 -14.13 5.32 10.61
CA ASP A 135 -12.94 6.19 10.57
C ASP A 135 -12.19 6.03 9.24
N ALA A 136 -12.05 4.79 8.75
CA ALA A 136 -11.36 4.52 7.49
C ALA A 136 -12.09 5.14 6.30
N ALA A 137 -13.43 5.06 6.26
CA ALA A 137 -14.25 5.65 5.22
C ALA A 137 -14.20 7.17 5.27
N LEU A 138 -14.37 7.78 6.45
CA LEU A 138 -14.32 9.23 6.65
C LEU A 138 -12.98 9.82 6.17
N VAL A 139 -11.87 9.21 6.58
CA VAL A 139 -10.54 9.69 6.19
C VAL A 139 -10.25 9.42 4.71
N LEU A 140 -10.77 8.33 4.15
CA LEU A 140 -10.67 8.07 2.72
C LEU A 140 -11.41 9.13 1.91
N ASP A 141 -12.63 9.49 2.30
CA ASP A 141 -13.42 10.53 1.62
C ASP A 141 -12.74 11.90 1.69
N ALA A 142 -12.24 12.28 2.87
CA ALA A 142 -11.48 13.52 3.05
C ALA A 142 -10.19 13.58 2.21
N ALA A 143 -9.52 12.44 2.03
CA ALA A 143 -8.30 12.32 1.24
C ALA A 143 -8.55 12.19 -0.26
N SER A 144 -9.76 11.79 -0.68
CA SER A 144 -10.10 11.46 -2.06
C SER A 144 -10.19 12.70 -2.96
N GLY A 145 -9.83 12.51 -4.23
CA GLY A 145 -9.95 13.50 -5.29
C GLY A 145 -8.68 13.61 -6.13
N ASN A 146 -8.82 14.30 -7.24
CA ASN A 146 -7.80 14.45 -8.26
C ASN A 146 -7.44 15.92 -8.47
N VAL A 147 -6.28 16.13 -9.06
CA VAL A 147 -5.80 17.43 -9.54
C VAL A 147 -5.44 17.33 -11.02
N GLU A 148 -5.28 18.46 -11.68
CA GLU A 148 -4.76 18.52 -13.03
C GLU A 148 -3.36 17.86 -13.06
N GLY A 149 -3.13 17.00 -14.06
CA GLY A 149 -1.89 16.24 -14.19
C GLY A 149 -1.92 14.84 -13.56
N ASP A 150 -2.92 14.51 -12.74
CA ASP A 150 -3.12 13.12 -12.29
C ASP A 150 -3.42 12.20 -13.47
N ARG A 151 -2.67 11.11 -13.57
CA ARG A 151 -2.81 10.15 -14.68
C ARG A 151 -4.11 9.35 -14.65
N HIS A 152 -4.62 9.09 -13.46
CA HIS A 152 -5.84 8.32 -13.22
C HIS A 152 -6.84 9.17 -12.45
N GLN A 153 -8.00 9.39 -13.03
CA GLN A 153 -9.06 10.23 -12.49
C GLN A 153 -10.38 9.47 -12.45
N PRO A 154 -10.56 8.57 -11.47
CA PRO A 154 -11.82 7.84 -11.34
C PRO A 154 -12.96 8.79 -10.93
N PRO A 155 -14.21 8.47 -11.30
CA PRO A 155 -15.35 9.26 -10.88
C PRO A 155 -15.41 9.36 -9.34
N PRO A 156 -15.91 10.48 -8.79
CA PRO A 156 -16.03 10.66 -7.35
C PRO A 156 -16.98 9.61 -6.75
N VAL A 157 -16.70 9.23 -5.51
CA VAL A 157 -17.57 8.39 -4.68
C VAL A 157 -17.37 8.79 -3.23
N THR A 158 -18.45 8.84 -2.47
CA THR A 158 -18.46 9.01 -1.02
C THR A 158 -18.57 7.61 -0.39
N VAL A 159 -17.48 7.14 0.20
CA VAL A 159 -17.42 5.76 0.73
C VAL A 159 -18.18 5.67 2.05
N SER A 160 -18.20 6.73 2.84
CA SER A 160 -18.96 6.79 4.11
C SER A 160 -20.47 6.61 3.92
N ASP A 161 -21.03 6.92 2.75
CA ASP A 161 -22.45 6.71 2.46
C ASP A 161 -22.84 5.22 2.46
N PHE A 162 -21.88 4.31 2.34
CA PHE A 162 -22.10 2.87 2.30
C PHE A 162 -21.83 2.17 3.64
N VAL A 163 -21.30 2.90 4.64
CA VAL A 163 -20.98 2.32 5.95
C VAL A 163 -22.28 1.98 6.70
N GLY A 164 -22.34 0.77 7.22
CA GLY A 164 -23.52 0.28 7.93
C GLY A 164 -24.67 -0.18 7.03
N ILE A 165 -24.56 -0.03 5.71
CA ILE A 165 -25.53 -0.54 4.75
C ILE A 165 -25.17 -1.99 4.41
N ALA A 166 -26.05 -2.93 4.73
CA ALA A 166 -25.86 -4.32 4.36
C ALA A 166 -25.94 -4.47 2.83
N PRO A 167 -24.88 -5.01 2.18
CA PRO A 167 -24.98 -5.34 0.76
C PRO A 167 -26.01 -6.47 0.57
N GLY A 168 -26.69 -6.52 -0.57
CA GLY A 168 -27.45 -7.69 -0.96
C GLY A 168 -26.56 -8.94 -1.08
N PRO A 169 -27.16 -10.13 -1.34
CA PRO A 169 -26.38 -11.37 -1.49
C PRO A 169 -25.28 -11.23 -2.55
N LEU A 170 -24.04 -11.49 -2.16
CA LEU A 170 -22.86 -11.43 -3.03
C LEU A 170 -22.35 -12.83 -3.35
N LYS A 171 -21.71 -12.98 -4.51
CA LYS A 171 -20.90 -14.15 -4.83
C LYS A 171 -19.44 -13.81 -4.53
N ILE A 172 -18.85 -14.51 -3.57
CA ILE A 172 -17.53 -14.24 -3.01
C ILE A 172 -16.59 -15.39 -3.34
N ALA A 173 -15.45 -15.10 -3.96
CA ALA A 173 -14.39 -16.07 -4.18
C ALA A 173 -13.43 -16.09 -3.00
N LEU A 174 -13.29 -17.25 -2.35
CA LEU A 174 -12.30 -17.48 -1.30
C LEU A 174 -11.05 -18.10 -1.92
N SER A 175 -9.93 -17.40 -1.85
CA SER A 175 -8.64 -17.85 -2.38
C SER A 175 -7.58 -17.92 -1.29
N THR A 176 -6.82 -19.01 -1.28
CA THR A 176 -5.58 -19.15 -0.50
C THR A 176 -4.36 -19.29 -1.42
N HIS A 177 -4.52 -18.94 -2.69
CA HIS A 177 -3.48 -19.02 -3.70
C HIS A 177 -2.60 -17.76 -3.68
N PHE A 178 -1.28 -17.97 -3.73
CA PHE A 178 -0.30 -16.89 -3.84
C PHE A 178 0.24 -16.78 -5.28
N PRO A 179 0.44 -15.57 -5.79
CA PRO A 179 1.18 -15.42 -7.03
C PRO A 179 2.59 -16.00 -6.88
N TYR A 180 3.12 -16.61 -7.93
CA TYR A 180 4.48 -17.12 -7.91
C TYR A 180 5.47 -15.96 -7.89
N THR A 181 6.24 -15.85 -6.81
CA THR A 181 7.25 -14.80 -6.58
C THR A 181 8.69 -15.35 -6.52
N GLY A 182 8.92 -16.53 -7.12
CA GLY A 182 10.22 -17.22 -7.06
C GLY A 182 10.36 -18.20 -5.89
N PHE A 183 9.47 -18.15 -4.90
CA PHE A 183 9.47 -19.04 -3.73
C PHE A 183 8.09 -19.67 -3.54
N ARG A 184 8.08 -20.94 -3.11
CA ARG A 184 6.83 -21.60 -2.68
C ARG A 184 6.53 -21.18 -1.24
N ALA A 185 5.59 -20.26 -1.06
CA ALA A 185 5.05 -19.92 0.25
C ALA A 185 4.03 -20.99 0.69
N LYS A 186 4.07 -21.38 1.96
CA LYS A 186 3.03 -22.19 2.60
C LYS A 186 2.28 -21.32 3.59
N LEU A 187 0.95 -21.35 3.50
CA LEU A 187 0.10 -20.68 4.47
C LEU A 187 0.19 -21.42 5.83
N HIS A 188 0.37 -20.64 6.90
CA HIS A 188 0.35 -21.22 8.24
C HIS A 188 -1.02 -21.82 8.54
N PRO A 189 -1.13 -23.01 9.18
CA PRO A 189 -2.42 -23.66 9.43
C PRO A 189 -3.45 -22.79 10.15
N GLU A 190 -3.03 -21.98 11.12
CA GLU A 190 -3.91 -21.07 11.84
C GLU A 190 -4.49 -19.97 10.94
N ILE A 191 -3.69 -19.45 9.98
CA ILE A 191 -4.15 -18.46 9.01
C ILE A 191 -5.13 -19.10 8.03
N LEU A 192 -4.85 -20.34 7.58
CA LEU A 192 -5.76 -21.08 6.72
C LEU A 192 -7.11 -21.29 7.43
N ALA A 193 -7.09 -21.74 8.68
CA ALA A 193 -8.29 -21.95 9.48
C ALA A 193 -9.06 -20.63 9.72
N ALA A 194 -8.35 -19.53 9.98
CA ALA A 194 -8.97 -18.21 10.13
C ALA A 194 -9.65 -17.74 8.83
N THR A 195 -8.99 -17.95 7.68
CA THR A 195 -9.56 -17.62 6.36
C THR A 195 -10.81 -18.43 6.08
N GLN A 196 -10.80 -19.73 6.42
CA GLN A 196 -11.98 -20.59 6.26
C GLN A 196 -13.14 -20.11 7.14
N ARG A 197 -12.90 -19.81 8.44
CA ARG A 197 -13.93 -19.26 9.34
C ARG A 197 -14.56 -17.97 8.81
N VAL A 198 -13.78 -17.09 8.16
CA VAL A 198 -14.34 -15.89 7.53
C VAL A 198 -15.27 -16.28 6.39
N GLY A 199 -14.91 -17.27 5.56
CA GLY A 199 -15.78 -17.82 4.52
C GLY A 199 -17.10 -18.33 5.10
N ASP A 200 -17.03 -19.16 6.16
CA ASP A 200 -18.20 -19.73 6.82
C ASP A 200 -19.12 -18.63 7.39
N GLN A 201 -18.55 -17.56 7.98
CA GLN A 201 -19.33 -16.42 8.48
C GLN A 201 -20.01 -15.65 7.35
N LEU A 202 -19.36 -15.48 6.20
CA LEU A 202 -19.96 -14.81 5.05
C LEU A 202 -21.14 -15.64 4.46
N GLU A 203 -21.07 -16.97 4.49
CA GLU A 203 -22.20 -17.84 4.12
C GLU A 203 -23.37 -17.69 5.10
N LEU A 204 -23.08 -17.63 6.41
CA LEU A 204 -24.12 -17.38 7.44
C LEU A 204 -24.80 -16.01 7.28
N LEU A 205 -24.11 -15.03 6.71
CA LEU A 205 -24.66 -13.71 6.37
C LEU A 205 -25.46 -13.71 5.06
N GLY A 206 -25.62 -14.86 4.40
CA GLY A 206 -26.42 -15.01 3.20
C GLY A 206 -25.68 -14.78 1.87
N HIS A 207 -24.36 -14.72 1.90
CA HIS A 207 -23.55 -14.65 0.69
C HIS A 207 -23.25 -16.05 0.12
N THR A 208 -22.96 -16.13 -1.17
CA THR A 208 -22.49 -17.36 -1.81
C THR A 208 -20.97 -17.37 -1.84
N VAL A 209 -20.33 -18.24 -1.04
CA VAL A 209 -18.88 -18.37 -1.02
C VAL A 209 -18.44 -19.54 -1.88
N VAL A 210 -17.53 -19.31 -2.81
CA VAL A 210 -16.97 -20.33 -3.70
C VAL A 210 -15.44 -20.33 -3.62
N LYS A 211 -14.82 -21.49 -3.76
CA LYS A 211 -13.37 -21.55 -3.93
C LYS A 211 -13.02 -21.04 -5.33
N GLY A 212 -12.16 -20.04 -5.41
CA GLY A 212 -11.73 -19.45 -6.66
C GLY A 212 -10.39 -18.77 -6.53
N ASN A 213 -9.50 -18.98 -7.51
CA ASN A 213 -8.17 -18.38 -7.51
C ASN A 213 -8.09 -17.33 -8.63
N PRO A 214 -7.52 -16.14 -8.35
CA PRO A 214 -7.17 -15.20 -9.41
C PRO A 214 -6.16 -15.79 -10.39
N ASP A 215 -6.29 -15.45 -11.68
CA ASP A 215 -5.27 -15.78 -12.69
C ASP A 215 -4.12 -14.81 -12.60
N TYR A 216 -3.13 -15.14 -11.79
CA TYR A 216 -1.96 -14.29 -11.61
C TYR A 216 -0.92 -14.38 -12.74
N GLY A 217 -0.97 -15.29 -13.65
CA GLY A 217 -0.04 -15.45 -14.79
C GLY A 217 1.40 -14.94 -14.59
N LEU A 218 2.39 -15.54 -15.19
CA LEU A 218 3.80 -15.11 -15.07
C LEU A 218 4.04 -13.68 -15.56
N ARG A 219 3.24 -13.22 -16.55
CA ARG A 219 3.35 -11.87 -17.11
C ARG A 219 3.05 -10.80 -16.07
N LEU A 220 2.07 -11.01 -15.19
CA LEU A 220 1.73 -10.08 -14.11
C LEU A 220 2.92 -9.88 -13.15
N SER A 221 3.58 -10.96 -12.78
CA SER A 221 4.77 -10.91 -11.92
C SER A 221 5.93 -10.14 -12.58
N TRP A 222 6.17 -10.34 -13.88
CA TRP A 222 7.17 -9.60 -14.64
C TRP A 222 6.82 -8.10 -14.75
N ASN A 223 5.57 -7.77 -15.05
CA ASN A 223 5.11 -6.39 -15.14
C ASN A 223 5.26 -5.67 -13.80
N PHE A 224 4.90 -6.34 -12.71
CA PHE A 224 5.07 -5.81 -11.36
C PHE A 224 6.57 -5.57 -11.05
N LEU A 225 7.44 -6.55 -11.29
CA LEU A 225 8.87 -6.44 -11.03
C LEU A 225 9.49 -5.29 -11.83
N ALA A 226 9.23 -5.20 -13.13
CA ALA A 226 9.77 -4.14 -13.98
C ALA A 226 9.35 -2.74 -13.51
N ARG A 227 8.08 -2.57 -13.16
CA ARG A 227 7.54 -1.27 -12.73
C ARG A 227 8.00 -0.87 -11.34
N SER A 228 8.06 -1.82 -10.42
CA SER A 228 8.49 -1.56 -9.04
C SER A 228 9.98 -1.25 -8.95
N THR A 229 10.84 -2.00 -9.65
CA THR A 229 12.29 -1.76 -9.64
C THR A 229 12.67 -0.46 -10.37
N ALA A 230 11.99 -0.12 -11.47
CA ALA A 230 12.16 1.18 -12.12
C ALA A 230 11.72 2.33 -11.19
N GLY A 231 10.62 2.16 -10.46
CA GLY A 231 10.17 3.14 -9.47
C GLY A 231 11.14 3.31 -8.31
N LEU A 232 11.80 2.23 -7.86
CA LEU A 232 12.87 2.32 -6.85
C LEU A 232 14.05 3.16 -7.34
N TRP A 233 14.47 2.95 -8.59
CA TRP A 233 15.53 3.74 -9.20
C TRP A 233 15.18 5.22 -9.27
N GLU A 234 14.01 5.58 -9.77
CA GLU A 234 13.52 6.96 -9.85
C GLU A 234 13.48 7.64 -8.48
N TRP A 235 13.10 6.93 -7.43
CA TRP A 235 13.08 7.45 -6.07
C TRP A 235 14.49 7.64 -5.49
N ALA A 236 15.40 6.72 -5.75
CA ALA A 236 16.80 6.85 -5.31
C ALA A 236 17.46 8.06 -5.95
N GLU A 237 17.27 8.29 -7.26
CA GLU A 237 17.77 9.47 -7.96
C GLU A 237 17.21 10.78 -7.37
N ARG A 238 15.94 10.82 -6.98
CA ARG A 238 15.31 11.99 -6.35
C ARG A 238 15.85 12.31 -4.96
N LEU A 239 16.24 11.30 -4.21
CA LEU A 239 16.84 11.49 -2.88
C LEU A 239 18.28 11.97 -2.96
N GLY A 240 18.98 11.73 -4.08
CA GLY A 240 20.35 12.15 -4.30
C GLY A 240 21.38 11.36 -3.49
N ASP A 241 22.62 11.84 -3.53
CA ASP A 241 23.77 11.12 -2.94
C ASP A 241 23.96 11.38 -1.43
N GLU A 242 23.14 12.25 -0.83
CA GLU A 242 23.23 12.59 0.60
C GLU A 242 22.60 11.54 1.51
N VAL A 243 21.97 10.51 0.93
CA VAL A 243 21.34 9.41 1.67
C VAL A 243 22.15 8.13 1.54
N THR A 244 22.25 7.40 2.66
CA THR A 244 22.83 6.06 2.69
C THR A 244 21.71 5.03 2.54
N LEU A 245 21.90 4.08 1.61
CA LEU A 245 20.95 3.00 1.33
C LEU A 245 21.46 1.67 1.89
N ASP A 246 20.52 0.82 2.32
CA ASP A 246 20.81 -0.56 2.71
C ASP A 246 21.39 -1.34 1.51
N ARG A 247 22.33 -2.26 1.78
CA ARG A 247 22.97 -3.09 0.73
C ARG A 247 21.96 -3.86 -0.13
N ARG A 248 20.84 -4.29 0.46
CA ARG A 248 19.75 -4.98 -0.26
C ARG A 248 19.06 -4.03 -1.23
N THR A 249 18.85 -2.79 -0.84
CA THR A 249 18.28 -1.75 -1.70
C THR A 249 19.19 -1.45 -2.87
N VAL A 250 20.49 -1.28 -2.63
CA VAL A 250 21.49 -1.08 -3.70
C VAL A 250 21.47 -2.24 -4.71
N SER A 251 21.31 -3.48 -4.25
CA SER A 251 21.18 -4.64 -5.15
C SER A 251 19.92 -4.56 -6.04
N ASN A 252 18.78 -4.17 -5.46
CA ASN A 252 17.52 -4.00 -6.21
C ASN A 252 17.60 -2.82 -7.20
N LEU A 253 18.28 -1.73 -6.83
CA LEU A 253 18.51 -0.59 -7.71
C LEU A 253 19.33 -0.97 -8.95
N ARG A 254 20.38 -1.77 -8.78
CA ARG A 254 21.17 -2.27 -9.92
C ARG A 254 20.31 -3.07 -10.90
N MET A 255 19.38 -3.88 -10.41
CA MET A 255 18.41 -4.59 -11.24
C MET A 255 17.48 -3.60 -11.97
N GLY A 256 16.96 -2.59 -11.28
CA GLY A 256 16.12 -1.54 -11.86
C GLY A 256 16.80 -0.75 -12.97
N HIS A 257 18.09 -0.46 -12.81
CA HIS A 257 18.90 0.24 -13.83
C HIS A 257 19.09 -0.60 -15.10
N VAL A 258 19.26 -1.92 -14.96
CA VAL A 258 19.41 -2.85 -16.11
C VAL A 258 18.10 -3.04 -16.86
N LEU A 259 16.95 -2.91 -16.18
CA LEU A 259 15.64 -3.00 -16.83
C LEU A 259 15.38 -1.77 -17.68
N SER A 260 15.64 -1.91 -18.99
CA SER A 260 15.56 -0.81 -19.96
C SER A 260 14.19 -0.14 -20.00
N GLN A 261 14.14 1.12 -20.42
CA GLN A 261 12.91 1.86 -20.71
C GLN A 261 11.99 1.12 -21.71
N ALA A 262 12.57 0.27 -22.58
CA ALA A 262 11.80 -0.56 -23.50
C ALA A 262 10.97 -1.63 -22.77
N ILE A 263 11.54 -2.28 -21.73
CA ILE A 263 10.85 -3.26 -20.90
C ILE A 263 9.73 -2.58 -20.12
N LEU A 264 9.98 -1.41 -19.53
CA LEU A 264 8.98 -0.63 -18.83
C LEU A 264 7.81 -0.22 -19.76
N ARG A 265 8.11 0.28 -20.96
CA ARG A 265 7.08 0.60 -21.96
C ARG A 265 6.28 -0.63 -22.38
N SER A 266 6.92 -1.79 -22.51
CA SER A 266 6.23 -3.05 -22.80
C SER A 266 5.30 -3.46 -21.66
N ALA A 267 5.76 -3.42 -20.41
CA ALA A 267 4.96 -3.71 -19.23
C ALA A 267 3.71 -2.81 -19.16
N ARG A 268 3.86 -1.52 -19.45
CA ARG A 268 2.74 -0.57 -19.45
C ARG A 268 1.72 -0.82 -20.58
N ARG A 269 2.16 -1.22 -21.78
CA ARG A 269 1.24 -1.53 -22.89
C ARG A 269 0.31 -2.71 -22.58
N HIS A 270 0.74 -3.65 -21.75
CA HIS A 270 -0.05 -4.81 -21.37
C HIS A 270 -0.97 -4.58 -20.17
N GLU A 271 -0.89 -3.41 -19.53
CA GLU A 271 -1.65 -3.09 -18.31
C GLU A 271 -3.16 -3.28 -18.48
N ALA A 272 -3.75 -2.74 -19.56
CA ALA A 272 -5.19 -2.88 -19.82
C ALA A 272 -5.64 -4.33 -20.06
N ALA A 273 -4.75 -5.18 -20.57
CA ALA A 273 -5.02 -6.61 -20.72
C ALA A 273 -4.89 -7.37 -19.41
N ASP A 274 -3.98 -6.96 -18.53
CA ASP A 274 -3.79 -7.57 -17.23
C ASP A 274 -4.92 -7.19 -16.26
N GLN A 275 -5.46 -5.96 -16.34
CA GLN A 275 -6.63 -5.52 -15.56
C GLN A 275 -7.92 -6.29 -15.88
N ARG A 276 -8.06 -6.83 -17.10
CA ARG A 276 -9.24 -7.62 -17.49
C ARG A 276 -9.20 -9.09 -17.02
N ARG A 277 -8.08 -9.54 -16.48
CA ARG A 277 -7.88 -10.92 -15.99
C ARG A 277 -8.06 -11.09 -14.48
N GLY A 278 -7.96 -10.01 -13.72
CA GLY A 278 -8.20 -9.97 -12.27
C GLY A 278 -9.53 -9.38 -11.94
#